data_5e6527835b625e8db5cf95df5d8d37ce
#
_entry.id   5e6527835b625e8db5cf95df5d8d37ce
#
_cell.length_a   1.000
_cell.length_b   1.000
_cell.length_c   1.000
_cell.angle_alpha   90.00
_cell.angle_beta   90.00
_cell.angle_gamma   90.00
#
_symmetry.space_group_name_H-M   'P 1'
#
loop_
_entity.id
_entity.type
_entity.pdbx_description
1 polymer ?
#
loop_
_entity_poly.entity_id
_entity_poly.type
_entity_poly.pdbx_seq_one_letter_code
_entity_poly.pdbx_strand_id
1 'polypeptide(L)'
;MNVNPVTVSAKYYFGIKPSPRIINLNIQDHQISFLHPDTFEAIIWDVSKVQLATYKEDHLILRYGNKDPFEYLECNQSEDIECIRSKVSATSLFSQKSNLKSNTSLLGVISILVGFVLLLGFSYFYALPSLNQWAANRTPKEWENKMGDNAI
;
A
#
# COMPACT_ATOMS: atom_id res chain seq x y z
N MET A 1 33.56 -11.80 -21.93
CA MET A 1 32.59 -12.79 -21.51
C MET A 1 31.28 -12.50 -22.23
N ASN A 2 30.85 -13.37 -23.15
CA ASN A 2 29.55 -13.23 -23.81
C ASN A 2 28.46 -13.57 -22.80
N VAL A 3 27.87 -12.55 -22.20
CA VAL A 3 26.68 -12.74 -21.36
C VAL A 3 25.51 -12.90 -22.33
N ASN A 4 24.98 -14.12 -22.46
CA ASN A 4 23.80 -14.35 -23.26
C ASN A 4 22.64 -13.49 -22.72
N PRO A 5 21.97 -12.71 -23.58
CA PRO A 5 20.80 -11.96 -23.17
C PRO A 5 19.73 -12.94 -22.69
N VAL A 6 19.17 -12.68 -21.55
CA VAL A 6 18.06 -13.47 -21.02
C VAL A 6 16.76 -12.73 -21.28
N THR A 7 15.84 -13.43 -21.94
CA THR A 7 14.52 -12.88 -22.25
C THR A 7 13.53 -13.37 -21.22
N VAL A 8 12.84 -12.45 -20.57
CA VAL A 8 11.84 -12.67 -19.52
C VAL A 8 10.52 -12.06 -19.96
N SER A 9 9.41 -12.75 -19.72
CA SER A 9 8.08 -12.22 -20.02
C SER A 9 7.56 -11.40 -18.83
N ALA A 10 7.06 -10.19 -19.09
CA ALA A 10 6.51 -9.33 -18.06
C ALA A 10 5.29 -8.55 -18.54
N LYS A 11 4.47 -8.10 -17.61
CA LYS A 11 3.39 -7.15 -17.86
C LYS A 11 3.91 -5.74 -17.64
N TYR A 12 3.78 -4.90 -18.64
CA TYR A 12 4.15 -3.50 -18.61
C TYR A 12 2.93 -2.61 -18.45
N TYR A 13 3.01 -1.70 -17.49
CA TYR A 13 1.99 -0.68 -17.22
C TYR A 13 2.60 0.68 -17.46
N PHE A 14 1.97 1.49 -18.28
CA PHE A 14 2.44 2.84 -18.63
C PHE A 14 1.30 3.84 -18.73
N GLY A 15 1.59 5.08 -18.36
CA GLY A 15 0.65 6.19 -18.42
C GLY A 15 -0.54 6.02 -17.46
N ILE A 16 -1.66 6.67 -17.80
CA ILE A 16 -2.88 6.71 -16.96
C ILE A 16 -3.77 5.47 -17.16
N LYS A 17 -3.48 4.65 -18.17
CA LYS A 17 -4.31 3.49 -18.51
C LYS A 17 -3.89 2.26 -17.71
N PRO A 18 -4.80 1.63 -16.96
CA PRO A 18 -4.48 0.46 -16.12
C PRO A 18 -4.35 -0.86 -16.90
N SER A 19 -4.38 -0.82 -18.23
CA SER A 19 -4.36 -2.05 -19.05
C SER A 19 -2.91 -2.52 -19.26
N PRO A 20 -2.51 -3.68 -18.67
CA PRO A 20 -1.17 -4.21 -18.88
C PRO A 20 -0.97 -4.70 -20.30
N ARG A 21 0.25 -4.55 -20.79
CA ARG A 21 0.72 -5.16 -22.04
C ARG A 21 1.79 -6.18 -21.74
N ILE A 22 1.67 -7.36 -22.35
CA ILE A 22 2.72 -8.39 -22.23
C ILE A 22 3.86 -8.00 -23.15
N ILE A 23 5.05 -7.93 -22.59
CA ILE A 23 6.29 -7.58 -23.27
C ILE A 23 7.39 -8.60 -22.92
N ASN A 24 8.40 -8.66 -23.79
CA ASN A 24 9.60 -9.44 -23.53
C ASN A 24 10.73 -8.49 -23.10
N LEU A 25 11.24 -8.74 -21.90
CA LEU A 25 12.35 -7.99 -21.32
C LEU A 25 13.67 -8.64 -21.74
N ASN A 26 14.62 -7.84 -22.13
CA ASN A 26 16.02 -8.24 -22.27
C ASN A 26 16.81 -7.61 -21.10
N ILE A 27 17.42 -8.46 -20.28
CA ILE A 27 18.13 -8.03 -19.06
C ILE A 27 19.62 -8.21 -19.30
N GLN A 28 20.33 -7.12 -19.21
CA GLN A 28 21.79 -7.05 -19.19
C GLN A 28 22.25 -6.40 -17.88
N ASP A 29 23.52 -6.53 -17.54
CA ASP A 29 24.10 -6.25 -16.22
C ASP A 29 23.61 -5.00 -15.48
N HIS A 30 23.26 -3.92 -16.19
CA HIS A 30 22.78 -2.67 -15.60
C HIS A 30 21.59 -2.05 -16.33
N GLN A 31 21.00 -2.78 -17.28
CA GLN A 31 19.94 -2.27 -18.11
C GLN A 31 18.85 -3.32 -18.32
N ILE A 32 17.60 -2.86 -18.28
CA ILE A 32 16.42 -3.60 -18.69
C ILE A 32 15.93 -2.95 -19.97
N SER A 33 15.93 -3.67 -21.08
CA SER A 33 15.49 -3.16 -22.37
C SER A 33 14.30 -3.96 -22.91
N PHE A 34 13.38 -3.26 -23.54
CA PHE A 34 12.20 -3.85 -24.17
C PHE A 34 11.64 -2.91 -25.23
N LEU A 35 10.73 -3.41 -26.07
CA LEU A 35 10.04 -2.59 -27.07
C LEU A 35 8.73 -2.08 -26.46
N HIS A 36 8.48 -0.78 -26.64
CA HIS A 36 7.20 -0.19 -26.27
C HIS A 36 6.06 -0.83 -27.06
N PRO A 37 4.99 -1.31 -26.41
CA PRO A 37 3.98 -2.14 -27.08
C PRO A 37 3.17 -1.40 -28.15
N ASP A 38 3.04 -0.09 -28.06
CA ASP A 38 2.23 0.72 -29.00
C ASP A 38 3.09 1.44 -30.04
N THR A 39 4.30 1.91 -29.68
CA THR A 39 5.17 2.68 -30.58
C THR A 39 6.30 1.87 -31.21
N PHE A 40 6.58 0.67 -30.68
CA PHE A 40 7.70 -0.20 -31.04
C PHE A 40 9.08 0.45 -30.88
N GLU A 41 9.16 1.54 -30.14
CA GLU A 41 10.42 2.16 -29.76
C GLU A 41 11.13 1.35 -28.68
N ALA A 42 12.44 1.29 -28.74
CA ALA A 42 13.24 0.64 -27.71
C ALA A 42 13.26 1.49 -26.43
N ILE A 43 12.76 0.93 -25.34
CA ILE A 43 12.85 1.51 -24.02
C ILE A 43 14.01 0.86 -23.28
N ILE A 44 14.83 1.67 -22.66
CA ILE A 44 15.98 1.23 -21.88
C ILE A 44 15.87 1.82 -20.47
N TRP A 45 15.69 0.94 -19.48
CA TRP A 45 15.70 1.31 -18.08
C TRP A 45 17.08 1.08 -17.48
N ASP A 46 17.64 2.11 -16.90
CA ASP A 46 18.83 2.01 -16.08
C ASP A 46 18.42 1.40 -14.72
N VAL A 47 19.02 0.24 -14.38
CA VAL A 47 18.72 -0.49 -13.15
C VAL A 47 18.95 0.37 -11.90
N SER A 48 19.85 1.36 -11.94
CA SER A 48 20.08 2.28 -10.83
C SER A 48 18.89 3.18 -10.50
N LYS A 49 17.99 3.39 -11.47
CA LYS A 49 16.76 4.19 -11.33
C LYS A 49 15.50 3.35 -11.12
N VAL A 50 15.64 2.04 -11.19
CA VAL A 50 14.56 1.10 -10.92
C VAL A 50 14.37 0.99 -9.40
N GLN A 51 13.13 0.98 -8.96
CA GLN A 51 12.73 0.80 -7.57
C GLN A 51 11.95 -0.49 -7.42
N LEU A 52 12.26 -1.24 -6.37
CA LEU A 52 11.52 -2.44 -6.02
C LEU A 52 10.22 -2.02 -5.30
N ALA A 53 9.07 -2.16 -5.97
CA ALA A 53 7.78 -1.83 -5.37
C ALA A 53 7.21 -2.99 -4.56
N THR A 54 7.31 -4.22 -5.08
CA THR A 54 6.87 -5.44 -4.38
C THR A 54 7.78 -6.60 -4.75
N TYR A 55 8.11 -7.44 -3.76
CA TYR A 55 8.83 -8.69 -3.96
C TYR A 55 8.24 -9.80 -3.10
N LYS A 56 7.78 -10.86 -3.76
CA LYS A 56 7.36 -12.14 -3.20
C LYS A 56 7.92 -13.25 -4.08
N GLU A 57 7.86 -14.48 -3.63
CA GLU A 57 8.38 -15.63 -4.38
C GLU A 57 7.77 -15.78 -5.79
N ASP A 58 6.50 -15.43 -5.93
CA ASP A 58 5.70 -15.56 -7.14
C ASP A 58 5.26 -14.22 -7.75
N HIS A 59 5.73 -13.09 -7.19
CA HIS A 59 5.24 -11.77 -7.61
C HIS A 59 6.30 -10.69 -7.41
N LEU A 60 6.73 -10.10 -8.51
CA LEU A 60 7.71 -9.01 -8.54
C LEU A 60 7.12 -7.82 -9.27
N ILE A 61 7.14 -6.65 -8.62
CA ILE A 61 6.80 -5.37 -9.24
C ILE A 61 8.00 -4.44 -9.17
N LEU A 62 8.46 -4.02 -10.32
CA LEU A 62 9.48 -3.01 -10.49
C LEU A 62 8.84 -1.71 -10.95
N ARG A 63 9.30 -0.58 -10.40
CA ARG A 63 8.87 0.76 -10.76
C ARG A 63 10.04 1.55 -11.33
N TYR A 64 9.81 2.31 -12.38
CA TYR A 64 10.80 3.19 -12.99
C TYR A 64 10.41 4.66 -12.86
N GLY A 65 11.40 5.49 -12.57
CA GLY A 65 11.23 6.93 -12.45
C GLY A 65 10.83 7.40 -11.05
N ASN A 66 10.91 8.71 -10.86
CA ASN A 66 10.67 9.39 -9.57
C ASN A 66 9.41 10.28 -9.60
N LYS A 67 8.74 10.41 -10.75
CA LYS A 67 7.57 11.28 -10.94
C LYS A 67 6.44 10.54 -11.61
N ASP A 68 5.21 10.84 -11.24
CA ASP A 68 4.02 10.36 -11.93
C ASP A 68 3.91 10.94 -13.36
N PRO A 69 3.40 10.15 -14.33
CA PRO A 69 2.97 8.75 -14.18
C PRO A 69 4.17 7.79 -14.13
N PHE A 70 4.15 6.89 -13.15
CA PHE A 70 5.16 5.86 -13.01
C PHE A 70 4.95 4.77 -14.06
N GLU A 71 6.05 4.16 -14.49
CA GLU A 71 6.05 2.95 -15.29
C GLU A 71 6.31 1.74 -14.38
N TYR A 72 5.57 0.66 -14.60
CA TYR A 72 5.66 -0.55 -13.80
C TYR A 72 5.88 -1.77 -14.67
N LEU A 73 6.70 -2.68 -14.18
CA LEU A 73 6.86 -4.03 -14.70
C LEU A 73 6.41 -5.02 -13.63
N GLU A 74 5.54 -5.94 -14.00
CA GLU A 74 5.03 -7.00 -13.15
C GLU A 74 5.41 -8.36 -13.73
N CYS A 75 6.09 -9.17 -12.93
CA CYS A 75 6.45 -10.56 -13.24
C CYS A 75 5.79 -11.49 -12.23
N ASN A 76 5.12 -12.53 -12.72
CA ASN A 76 4.33 -13.47 -11.91
C ASN A 76 4.83 -14.91 -12.03
N GLN A 77 5.96 -15.14 -12.70
CA GLN A 77 6.56 -16.47 -12.84
C GLN A 77 7.82 -16.53 -11.99
N SER A 78 7.91 -17.53 -11.12
CA SER A 78 9.02 -17.69 -10.18
C SER A 78 10.36 -17.82 -10.91
N GLU A 79 10.38 -18.52 -12.06
CA GLU A 79 11.59 -18.71 -12.88
C GLU A 79 12.10 -17.37 -13.44
N ASP A 80 11.18 -16.55 -13.95
CA ASP A 80 11.49 -15.20 -14.48
C ASP A 80 11.99 -14.27 -13.37
N ILE A 81 11.36 -14.35 -12.19
CA ILE A 81 11.76 -13.55 -11.02
C ILE A 81 13.16 -13.94 -10.55
N GLU A 82 13.46 -15.24 -10.47
CA GLU A 82 14.78 -15.69 -10.07
C GLU A 82 15.84 -15.32 -11.12
N CYS A 83 15.48 -15.35 -12.39
CA CYS A 83 16.34 -14.89 -13.47
C CYS A 83 16.65 -13.40 -13.36
N ILE A 84 15.62 -12.55 -13.16
CA ILE A 84 15.80 -11.11 -12.90
C ILE A 84 16.69 -10.90 -11.69
N ARG A 85 16.43 -11.61 -10.59
CA ARG A 85 17.19 -11.53 -9.36
C ARG A 85 18.65 -11.89 -9.56
N SER A 86 18.96 -12.97 -10.25
CA SER A 86 20.34 -13.42 -10.48
C SER A 86 21.16 -12.41 -11.30
N LYS A 87 20.53 -11.74 -12.27
CA LYS A 87 21.18 -10.76 -13.15
C LYS A 87 21.26 -9.36 -12.53
N VAL A 88 20.25 -8.97 -11.78
CA VAL A 88 20.14 -7.65 -11.16
C VAL A 88 20.69 -7.62 -9.73
N SER A 89 20.93 -8.78 -9.11
CA SER A 89 21.47 -8.94 -7.73
C SER A 89 22.80 -8.27 -7.49
N ALA A 90 23.62 -8.10 -8.52
CA ALA A 90 24.87 -7.36 -8.42
C ALA A 90 24.64 -5.86 -8.13
N THR A 91 23.45 -5.36 -8.36
CA THR A 91 23.04 -3.99 -8.11
C THR A 91 22.10 -3.96 -6.92
N SER A 92 22.30 -3.07 -6.01
CA SER A 92 21.70 -2.89 -4.68
C SER A 92 20.14 -2.95 -4.56
N LEU A 93 19.40 -3.28 -5.62
CA LEU A 93 17.93 -3.28 -5.62
C LEU A 93 17.33 -4.28 -4.61
N PHE A 94 17.86 -5.50 -4.57
CA PHE A 94 17.38 -6.54 -3.64
C PHE A 94 18.07 -6.46 -2.28
N SER A 95 19.21 -5.77 -2.20
CA SER A 95 19.90 -5.47 -0.94
C SER A 95 19.23 -4.31 -0.17
N GLN A 96 18.56 -3.43 -0.87
CA GLN A 96 17.70 -2.44 -0.25
C GLN A 96 16.45 -3.18 0.23
N LYS A 97 16.58 -3.79 1.41
CA LYS A 97 15.48 -4.31 2.25
C LYS A 97 14.34 -3.32 2.08
N SER A 98 13.26 -3.77 1.48
CA SER A 98 12.11 -2.94 1.14
C SER A 98 11.70 -2.15 2.38
N ASN A 99 12.23 -0.95 2.52
CA ASN A 99 11.70 0.07 3.41
C ASN A 99 10.42 0.66 2.79
N LEU A 100 9.61 -0.19 2.17
CA LEU A 100 8.19 -0.01 2.18
C LEU A 100 7.78 -0.21 3.64
N LYS A 101 8.13 0.79 4.45
CA LYS A 101 7.41 1.09 5.66
C LYS A 101 5.95 1.11 5.23
N SER A 102 5.25 0.01 5.48
CA SER A 102 3.84 0.07 5.78
C SER A 102 3.75 1.11 6.90
N ASN A 103 3.43 2.33 6.52
CA ASN A 103 3.44 3.49 7.42
C ASN A 103 2.18 3.51 8.29
N THR A 104 1.48 2.40 8.34
CA THR A 104 0.62 2.04 9.45
C THR A 104 1.51 1.44 10.52
N SER A 105 2.27 2.31 11.19
CA SER A 105 2.99 1.87 12.37
C SER A 105 1.95 1.23 13.29
N LEU A 106 2.17 -0.01 13.71
CA LEU A 106 1.35 -0.67 14.74
C LEU A 106 1.09 0.28 15.92
N LEU A 107 2.06 1.14 16.24
CA LEU A 107 1.96 2.24 17.18
C LEU A 107 0.85 3.24 16.81
N GLY A 108 0.66 3.58 15.53
CA GLY A 108 -0.42 4.48 15.10
C GLY A 108 -1.80 3.87 15.30
N VAL A 109 -1.97 2.60 14.97
CA VAL A 109 -3.24 1.89 15.18
C VAL A 109 -3.54 1.75 16.67
N ILE A 110 -2.55 1.38 17.48
CA ILE A 110 -2.68 1.28 18.94
C ILE A 110 -3.03 2.64 19.54
N SER A 111 -2.39 3.72 19.11
CA SER A 111 -2.65 5.08 19.56
C SER A 111 -4.10 5.52 19.29
N ILE A 112 -4.64 5.21 18.11
CA ILE A 112 -6.04 5.50 17.76
C ILE A 112 -6.98 4.71 18.66
N LEU A 113 -6.69 3.44 18.90
CA LEU A 113 -7.53 2.56 19.71
C LEU A 113 -7.55 3.01 21.18
N VAL A 114 -6.39 3.35 21.75
CA VAL A 114 -6.28 3.93 23.09
C VAL A 114 -7.04 5.26 23.19
N GLY A 115 -6.88 6.15 22.21
CA GLY A 115 -7.61 7.42 22.15
C GLY A 115 -9.13 7.23 22.14
N PHE A 116 -9.62 6.23 21.39
CA PHE A 116 -11.04 5.90 21.33
C PHE A 116 -11.58 5.37 22.67
N VAL A 117 -10.84 4.48 23.34
CA VAL A 117 -11.21 3.96 24.67
C VAL A 117 -11.25 5.09 25.73
N LEU A 118 -10.28 6.00 25.71
CA LEU A 118 -10.26 7.15 26.61
C LEU A 118 -11.44 8.08 26.36
N LEU A 119 -11.81 8.31 25.10
CA LEU A 119 -12.95 9.15 24.72
C LEU A 119 -14.28 8.53 25.20
N LEU A 120 -14.43 7.22 25.05
CA LEU A 120 -15.61 6.51 25.59
C LEU A 120 -15.66 6.59 27.12
N GLY A 121 -14.55 6.39 27.79
CA GLY A 121 -14.45 6.50 29.25
C GLY A 121 -14.80 7.91 29.73
N PHE A 122 -14.25 8.93 29.09
CA PHE A 122 -14.56 10.32 29.41
C PHE A 122 -16.05 10.63 29.18
N SER A 123 -16.62 10.17 28.07
CA SER A 123 -18.03 10.33 27.77
C SER A 123 -18.92 9.67 28.82
N TYR A 124 -18.57 8.47 29.26
CA TYR A 124 -19.32 7.76 30.28
C TYR A 124 -19.29 8.45 31.64
N PHE A 125 -18.12 8.91 32.08
CA PHE A 125 -17.97 9.48 33.42
C PHE A 125 -18.41 10.95 33.55
N TYR A 126 -18.33 11.71 32.45
CA TYR A 126 -18.62 13.15 32.48
C TYR A 126 -19.90 13.55 31.71
N ALA A 127 -20.12 12.99 30.53
CA ALA A 127 -21.25 13.40 29.72
C ALA A 127 -22.57 12.81 30.25
N LEU A 128 -22.60 11.55 30.64
CA LEU A 128 -23.82 10.90 31.15
C LEU A 128 -24.33 11.54 32.45
N PRO A 129 -23.53 11.78 33.50
CA PRO A 129 -23.99 12.45 34.71
C PRO A 129 -24.50 13.87 34.45
N SER A 130 -23.83 14.60 33.57
CA SER A 130 -24.20 15.95 33.18
C SER A 130 -25.54 15.99 32.42
N LEU A 131 -25.77 15.05 31.51
CA LEU A 131 -27.04 14.89 30.79
C LEU A 131 -28.19 14.49 31.74
N ASN A 132 -27.94 13.60 32.67
CA ASN A 132 -28.95 13.21 33.65
C ASN A 132 -29.35 14.37 34.58
N GLN A 133 -28.42 15.18 35.04
CA GLN A 133 -28.73 16.39 35.82
C GLN A 133 -29.49 17.44 34.98
N TRP A 134 -29.11 17.62 33.73
CA TRP A 134 -29.80 18.53 32.83
C TRP A 134 -31.22 18.06 32.52
N ALA A 135 -31.43 16.76 32.28
CA ALA A 135 -32.76 16.16 32.07
C ALA A 135 -33.64 16.26 33.30
N ALA A 136 -33.09 15.93 34.49
CA ALA A 136 -33.79 16.02 35.75
C ALA A 136 -34.25 17.45 36.06
N ASN A 137 -33.42 18.46 35.79
CA ASN A 137 -33.77 19.85 36.02
C ASN A 137 -34.84 20.42 35.04
N ARG A 138 -35.04 19.76 33.91
CA ARG A 138 -36.03 20.14 32.89
C ARG A 138 -37.33 19.32 32.97
N THR A 139 -37.34 18.25 33.72
CA THR A 139 -38.55 17.42 33.88
C THR A 139 -39.53 18.16 34.82
N PRO A 140 -40.77 18.55 34.35
CA PRO A 140 -41.74 19.18 35.19
C PRO A 140 -42.13 18.21 36.32
N LYS A 141 -42.20 18.69 37.58
CA LYS A 141 -42.61 17.91 38.74
C LYS A 141 -43.96 17.21 38.60
N GLU A 142 -44.83 17.70 37.71
CA GLU A 142 -46.12 17.09 37.34
C GLU A 142 -46.00 15.70 36.69
N TRP A 143 -44.88 15.43 35.98
CA TRP A 143 -44.63 14.14 35.35
C TRP A 143 -44.16 13.09 36.37
N GLU A 144 -43.42 13.51 37.37
CA GLU A 144 -42.96 12.66 38.47
C GLU A 144 -44.12 12.14 39.32
N ASN A 145 -45.09 13.01 39.63
CA ASN A 145 -46.27 12.65 40.34
C ASN A 145 -47.20 11.69 39.54
N LYS A 146 -47.31 11.90 38.21
CA LYS A 146 -48.13 11.02 37.36
C LYS A 146 -47.53 9.60 37.21
N MET A 147 -46.20 9.47 37.24
CA MET A 147 -45.58 8.15 37.20
C MET A 147 -45.65 7.43 38.56
N GLY A 148 -45.60 8.17 39.65
CA GLY A 148 -45.78 7.60 40.99
C GLY A 148 -47.20 7.07 41.23
N ASP A 149 -48.22 7.76 40.79
CA ASP A 149 -49.62 7.36 41.01
C ASP A 149 -50.08 6.16 40.14
N ASN A 150 -49.36 5.85 39.08
CA ASN A 150 -49.64 4.67 38.22
C ASN A 150 -48.84 3.40 38.66
N ALA A 151 -48.05 3.48 39.70
CA ALA A 151 -47.23 2.38 40.19
C ALA A 151 -47.78 1.66 41.43
N ILE A 152 -48.98 2.06 41.86
CA ILE A 152 -49.77 1.43 42.90
C ILE A 152 -51.02 0.81 42.22
#